data_34138ac07859356dd39435d4a7c9a7b9
#
_entry.id   34138ac07859356dd39435d4a7c9a7b9
#
_cell.length_a   1.000
_cell.length_b   1.000
_cell.length_c   1.000
_cell.angle_alpha   90.00
_cell.angle_beta   90.00
_cell.angle_gamma   90.00
#
_symmetry.space_group_name_H-M   'P 1'
#
loop_
_entity.id
_entity.type
_entity.pdbx_description
1 polymer ?
#
loop_
_entity_poly.entity_id
_entity_poly.type
_entity_poly.pdbx_seq_one_letter_code
_entity_poly.pdbx_strand_id
1 'polypeptide(L)'
;MTSSPSTVFLTGASSGIGAATARLLVQKGHRVFACARRGEKLEELAASLPEAMRDSLSIRVLDVLDVEDHRKAVAECVDRFGGLDVAVPNAGLGIFDNLGDAALEDWHTMVDVNVKGVLTTLHCCLPHLREAKGLVVNIGSVASRNVFPFSGVYCATKHAVLALGEAIRQDLKSEVASTTICPGAVDTDFIEQTHNEDLLDQYRPNFKKGMHPDFIAEHVLLAIEHRGRGVVSDITLRPDFL
;
A
#
# COMPACT_ATOMS: atom_id res chain seq x y z
N MET A 1 0.60 -26.53 0.28
CA MET A 1 2.06 -26.33 0.10
C MET A 1 2.33 -24.90 0.49
N THR A 2 3.07 -24.68 1.56
CA THR A 2 3.48 -23.33 1.99
C THR A 2 4.47 -22.82 0.95
N SER A 3 4.17 -21.65 0.35
CA SER A 3 5.13 -20.95 -0.53
C SER A 3 6.40 -20.63 0.26
N SER A 4 7.55 -20.61 -0.40
CA SER A 4 8.80 -20.17 0.23
C SER A 4 8.63 -18.73 0.77
N PRO A 5 9.29 -18.39 1.91
CA PRO A 5 9.27 -17.05 2.44
C PRO A 5 9.64 -16.01 1.38
N SER A 6 8.82 -14.97 1.22
CA SER A 6 9.10 -13.86 0.30
C SER A 6 9.64 -12.66 1.08
N THR A 7 10.53 -11.88 0.47
CA THR A 7 10.96 -10.56 0.96
C THR A 7 10.05 -9.49 0.39
N VAL A 8 9.44 -8.70 1.26
CA VAL A 8 8.42 -7.69 0.93
C VAL A 8 8.89 -6.30 1.33
N PHE A 9 8.96 -5.38 0.38
CA PHE A 9 9.14 -3.95 0.63
C PHE A 9 7.77 -3.28 0.70
N LEU A 10 7.43 -2.70 1.85
CA LEU A 10 6.10 -2.15 2.14
C LEU A 10 6.18 -0.69 2.56
N THR A 11 5.49 0.21 1.85
CA THR A 11 5.37 1.61 2.25
C THR A 11 4.05 1.89 3.00
N GLY A 12 4.04 2.94 3.83
CA GLY A 12 2.86 3.30 4.60
C GLY A 12 2.52 2.32 5.72
N ALA A 13 3.54 1.66 6.29
CA ALA A 13 3.39 0.59 7.27
C ALA A 13 3.05 1.07 8.71
N SER A 14 2.93 2.38 8.95
CA SER A 14 2.74 2.92 10.31
C SER A 14 1.32 2.83 10.85
N SER A 15 0.32 2.49 10.02
CA SER A 15 -1.08 2.37 10.44
C SER A 15 -1.93 1.63 9.40
N GLY A 16 -3.19 1.37 9.76
CA GLY A 16 -4.23 0.86 8.87
C GLY A 16 -3.82 -0.39 8.09
N ILE A 17 -4.08 -0.41 6.80
CA ILE A 17 -3.80 -1.54 5.90
C ILE A 17 -2.32 -1.93 5.93
N GLY A 18 -1.41 -0.94 5.91
CA GLY A 18 0.03 -1.23 5.90
C GLY A 18 0.51 -1.94 7.17
N ALA A 19 0.10 -1.46 8.35
CA ALA A 19 0.46 -2.10 9.63
C ALA A 19 -0.13 -3.50 9.75
N ALA A 20 -1.39 -3.69 9.35
CA ALA A 20 -2.04 -5.00 9.32
C ALA A 20 -1.33 -5.97 8.38
N THR A 21 -0.97 -5.49 7.17
CA THR A 21 -0.22 -6.26 6.18
C THR A 21 1.15 -6.68 6.72
N ALA A 22 1.93 -5.75 7.29
CA ALA A 22 3.24 -6.08 7.86
C ALA A 22 3.14 -7.16 8.93
N ARG A 23 2.22 -7.00 9.87
CA ARG A 23 1.99 -7.97 10.95
C ARG A 23 1.62 -9.34 10.42
N LEU A 24 0.64 -9.41 9.53
CA LEU A 24 0.16 -10.68 8.99
C LEU A 24 1.26 -11.40 8.19
N LEU A 25 1.99 -10.68 7.33
CA LEU A 25 3.05 -11.28 6.51
C LEU A 25 4.18 -11.86 7.37
N VAL A 26 4.61 -11.14 8.42
CA VAL A 26 5.60 -11.66 9.38
C VAL A 26 5.09 -12.90 10.10
N GLN A 27 3.83 -12.89 10.57
CA GLN A 27 3.21 -14.06 11.21
C GLN A 27 3.11 -15.28 10.29
N LYS A 28 3.05 -15.07 8.98
CA LYS A 28 3.05 -16.14 7.95
C LYS A 28 4.45 -16.52 7.48
N GLY A 29 5.49 -15.99 8.11
CA GLY A 29 6.89 -16.35 7.84
C GLY A 29 7.54 -15.61 6.69
N HIS A 30 6.92 -14.55 6.16
CA HIS A 30 7.54 -13.65 5.19
C HIS A 30 8.47 -12.64 5.89
N ARG A 31 9.43 -12.12 5.14
CA ARG A 31 10.35 -11.06 5.59
C ARG A 31 9.83 -9.72 5.11
N VAL A 32 9.66 -8.76 6.00
CA VAL A 32 9.04 -7.47 5.68
C VAL A 32 9.99 -6.32 5.99
N PHE A 33 10.27 -5.49 5.00
CA PHE A 33 10.93 -4.21 5.16
C PHE A 33 9.86 -3.11 5.14
N ALA A 34 9.50 -2.64 6.33
CA ALA A 34 8.36 -1.76 6.57
C ALA A 34 8.79 -0.30 6.66
N CYS A 35 8.29 0.52 5.75
CA CYS A 35 8.65 1.94 5.64
C CYS A 35 7.46 2.85 5.94
N ALA A 36 7.69 3.94 6.67
CA ALA A 36 6.74 5.04 6.86
C ALA A 36 7.44 6.27 7.43
N ARG A 37 6.77 7.43 7.42
CA ARG A 37 7.30 8.67 8.00
C ARG A 37 7.30 8.69 9.53
N ARG A 38 6.34 8.00 10.17
CA ARG A 38 6.14 7.98 11.62
C ARG A 38 6.94 6.85 12.26
N GLY A 39 8.17 7.15 12.68
CA GLY A 39 9.11 6.17 13.29
C GLY A 39 8.52 5.50 14.53
N GLU A 40 7.95 6.28 15.46
CA GLU A 40 7.34 5.78 16.69
C GLU A 40 6.26 4.70 16.40
N LYS A 41 5.45 4.89 15.35
CA LYS A 41 4.43 3.91 14.97
C LYS A 41 5.03 2.65 14.35
N LEU A 42 6.17 2.75 13.69
CA LEU A 42 6.91 1.57 13.21
C LEU A 42 7.53 0.79 14.38
N GLU A 43 8.01 1.48 15.40
CA GLU A 43 8.51 0.86 16.63
C GLU A 43 7.37 0.15 17.41
N GLU A 44 6.18 0.79 17.52
CA GLU A 44 5.00 0.16 18.10
C GLU A 44 4.61 -1.11 17.32
N LEU A 45 4.65 -1.07 15.98
CA LEU A 45 4.40 -2.24 15.13
C LEU A 45 5.40 -3.35 15.43
N ALA A 46 6.70 -3.04 15.48
CA ALA A 46 7.74 -4.02 15.77
C ALA A 46 7.60 -4.60 17.18
N ALA A 47 7.27 -3.76 18.18
CA ALA A 47 7.04 -4.19 19.56
C ALA A 47 5.80 -5.09 19.69
N SER A 48 4.79 -4.94 18.83
CA SER A 48 3.57 -5.76 18.82
C SER A 48 3.78 -7.21 18.37
N LEU A 49 4.92 -7.51 17.74
CA LEU A 49 5.25 -8.85 17.28
C LEU A 49 5.94 -9.68 18.38
N PRO A 50 5.67 -11.00 18.44
CA PRO A 50 6.45 -11.90 19.27
C PRO A 50 7.94 -11.78 19.00
N GLU A 51 8.78 -11.86 20.03
CA GLU A 51 10.24 -11.69 19.93
C GLU A 51 10.85 -12.60 18.86
N ALA A 52 10.43 -13.85 18.79
CA ALA A 52 10.90 -14.82 17.82
C ALA A 52 10.61 -14.47 16.34
N MET A 53 9.72 -13.50 16.09
CA MET A 53 9.34 -13.06 14.74
C MET A 53 9.98 -11.72 14.34
N ARG A 54 10.59 -11.00 15.29
CA ARG A 54 11.11 -9.64 15.05
C ARG A 54 12.23 -9.60 14.03
N ASP A 55 13.03 -10.64 13.90
CA ASP A 55 14.09 -10.74 12.88
C ASP A 55 13.53 -10.78 11.44
N SER A 56 12.27 -11.11 11.28
CA SER A 56 11.58 -11.08 9.99
C SER A 56 10.99 -9.69 9.64
N LEU A 57 11.05 -8.73 10.56
CA LEU A 57 10.66 -7.35 10.33
C LEU A 57 11.88 -6.44 10.41
N SER A 58 12.08 -5.61 9.39
CA SER A 58 12.95 -4.43 9.44
C SER A 58 12.10 -3.19 9.28
N ILE A 59 12.36 -2.17 10.06
CA ILE A 59 11.62 -0.90 10.00
C ILE A 59 12.55 0.23 9.58
N ARG A 60 12.02 1.17 8.77
CA ARG A 60 12.77 2.35 8.34
C ARG A 60 11.86 3.57 8.22
N VAL A 61 12.32 4.69 8.77
CA VAL A 61 11.68 5.99 8.51
C VAL A 61 11.98 6.38 7.06
N LEU A 62 10.94 6.64 6.28
CA LEU A 62 11.04 6.96 4.86
C LEU A 62 9.89 7.87 4.43
N ASP A 63 10.22 8.97 3.73
CA ASP A 63 9.26 9.71 2.92
C ASP A 63 9.29 9.16 1.49
N VAL A 64 8.14 8.74 0.98
CA VAL A 64 8.02 8.17 -0.37
C VAL A 64 8.35 9.18 -1.49
N LEU A 65 8.48 10.46 -1.16
CA LEU A 65 8.85 11.52 -2.09
C LEU A 65 10.37 11.73 -2.18
N ASP A 66 11.14 11.24 -1.22
CA ASP A 66 12.60 11.29 -1.27
C ASP A 66 13.14 10.11 -2.06
N VAL A 67 13.46 10.36 -3.34
CA VAL A 67 13.92 9.32 -4.28
C VAL A 67 15.26 8.71 -3.86
N GLU A 68 16.20 9.53 -3.36
CA GLU A 68 17.53 9.03 -2.99
C GLU A 68 17.47 8.22 -1.69
N ASP A 69 16.66 8.65 -0.73
CA ASP A 69 16.46 7.89 0.49
C ASP A 69 15.67 6.59 0.22
N HIS A 70 14.74 6.63 -0.72
CA HIS A 70 14.00 5.45 -1.17
C HIS A 70 14.93 4.39 -1.81
N ARG A 71 15.90 4.81 -2.66
CA ARG A 71 16.92 3.91 -3.20
C ARG A 71 17.73 3.24 -2.11
N LYS A 72 18.18 4.02 -1.12
CA LYS A 72 18.91 3.48 0.04
C LYS A 72 18.06 2.47 0.81
N ALA A 73 16.77 2.77 1.04
CA ALA A 73 15.86 1.87 1.73
C ALA A 73 15.70 0.53 1.00
N VAL A 74 15.57 0.56 -0.33
CA VAL A 74 15.47 -0.67 -1.13
C VAL A 74 16.79 -1.46 -1.10
N ALA A 75 17.94 -0.78 -1.20
CA ALA A 75 19.25 -1.43 -1.07
C ALA A 75 19.42 -2.09 0.29
N GLU A 76 19.07 -1.41 1.39
CA GLU A 76 19.09 -1.99 2.74
C GLU A 76 18.15 -3.20 2.89
N CYS A 77 16.98 -3.16 2.24
CA CYS A 77 16.08 -4.31 2.21
C CYS A 77 16.74 -5.53 1.55
N VAL A 78 17.37 -5.30 0.38
CA VAL A 78 18.06 -6.35 -0.37
C VAL A 78 19.26 -6.90 0.41
N ASP A 79 20.07 -6.03 1.01
CA ASP A 79 21.22 -6.42 1.81
C ASP A 79 20.80 -7.21 3.06
N ARG A 80 19.76 -6.77 3.74
CA ARG A 80 19.24 -7.41 4.96
C ARG A 80 18.66 -8.79 4.73
N PHE A 81 17.94 -8.99 3.62
CA PHE A 81 17.14 -10.19 3.38
C PHE A 81 17.61 -11.03 2.19
N GLY A 82 18.62 -10.58 1.45
CA GLY A 82 19.22 -11.32 0.34
C GLY A 82 18.45 -11.22 -0.97
N GLY A 83 17.54 -10.25 -1.12
CA GLY A 83 16.76 -10.03 -2.34
C GLY A 83 15.42 -9.35 -2.07
N LEU A 84 14.65 -9.08 -3.13
CA LEU A 84 13.34 -8.45 -3.07
C LEU A 84 12.36 -9.19 -3.99
N ASP A 85 11.33 -9.79 -3.41
CA ASP A 85 10.32 -10.58 -4.13
C ASP A 85 9.04 -9.81 -4.42
N VAL A 86 8.65 -8.92 -3.50
CA VAL A 86 7.36 -8.23 -3.55
C VAL A 86 7.53 -6.77 -3.16
N ALA A 87 6.92 -5.86 -3.93
CA ALA A 87 6.74 -4.47 -3.54
C ALA A 87 5.26 -4.18 -3.29
N VAL A 88 4.97 -3.53 -2.15
CA VAL A 88 3.62 -3.08 -1.78
C VAL A 88 3.62 -1.56 -1.62
N PRO A 89 3.43 -0.79 -2.70
CA PRO A 89 3.25 0.66 -2.63
C PRO A 89 1.90 0.99 -2.02
N ASN A 90 1.84 0.99 -0.68
CA ASN A 90 0.62 1.20 0.10
C ASN A 90 0.49 2.62 0.66
N ALA A 91 1.58 3.38 0.78
CA ALA A 91 1.51 4.76 1.26
C ALA A 91 0.50 5.58 0.44
N GLY A 92 -0.43 6.23 1.13
CA GLY A 92 -1.48 7.01 0.49
C GLY A 92 -2.31 7.78 1.51
N LEU A 93 -3.01 8.80 1.03
CA LEU A 93 -3.92 9.62 1.83
C LEU A 93 -5.12 10.09 0.99
N GLY A 94 -6.18 10.50 1.67
CA GLY A 94 -7.36 11.12 1.06
C GLY A 94 -7.73 12.38 1.83
N ILE A 95 -7.89 13.50 1.10
CA ILE A 95 -8.40 14.76 1.62
C ILE A 95 -9.64 15.07 0.79
N PHE A 96 -10.79 15.14 1.43
CA PHE A 96 -12.07 15.27 0.75
C PHE A 96 -12.60 16.70 0.87
N ASP A 97 -12.99 17.26 -0.26
CA ASP A 97 -13.65 18.56 -0.30
C ASP A 97 -14.39 18.78 -1.62
N ASN A 98 -15.24 19.79 -1.68
CA ASN A 98 -15.85 20.24 -2.92
C ASN A 98 -14.76 20.72 -3.89
N LEU A 99 -14.85 20.30 -5.15
CA LEU A 99 -13.84 20.64 -6.15
C LEU A 99 -13.72 22.17 -6.40
N GLY A 100 -14.81 22.92 -6.15
CA GLY A 100 -14.80 24.39 -6.29
C GLY A 100 -14.16 25.14 -5.11
N ASP A 101 -14.03 24.50 -3.96
CA ASP A 101 -13.63 25.14 -2.70
C ASP A 101 -12.32 24.58 -2.13
N ALA A 102 -11.88 23.42 -2.61
CA ALA A 102 -10.70 22.71 -2.11
C ALA A 102 -9.39 23.48 -2.36
N ALA A 103 -8.47 23.41 -1.41
CA ALA A 103 -7.15 24.01 -1.54
C ALA A 103 -6.30 23.25 -2.57
N LEU A 104 -5.56 23.98 -3.40
CA LEU A 104 -4.68 23.41 -4.41
C LEU A 104 -3.56 22.58 -3.78
N GLU A 105 -3.10 22.94 -2.60
CA GLU A 105 -2.08 22.25 -1.82
C GLU A 105 -2.52 20.84 -1.43
N ASP A 106 -3.80 20.64 -1.10
CA ASP A 106 -4.37 19.33 -0.80
C ASP A 106 -4.38 18.43 -2.04
N TRP A 107 -4.68 18.99 -3.21
CA TRP A 107 -4.60 18.26 -4.47
C TRP A 107 -3.17 17.84 -4.79
N HIS A 108 -2.21 18.76 -4.66
CA HIS A 108 -0.80 18.47 -4.85
C HIS A 108 -0.33 17.38 -3.88
N THR A 109 -0.70 17.49 -2.61
CA THR A 109 -0.36 16.49 -1.58
C THR A 109 -0.88 15.11 -1.94
N MET A 110 -2.14 15.00 -2.38
CA MET A 110 -2.71 13.71 -2.83
C MET A 110 -1.99 13.16 -4.06
N VAL A 111 -1.68 13.99 -5.07
CA VAL A 111 -0.94 13.56 -6.27
C VAL A 111 0.48 13.15 -5.90
N ASP A 112 1.15 13.92 -5.07
CA ASP A 112 2.53 13.64 -4.64
C ASP A 112 2.59 12.28 -3.93
N VAL A 113 1.79 12.07 -2.90
CA VAL A 113 1.87 10.82 -2.13
C VAL A 113 1.30 9.64 -2.92
N ASN A 114 0.08 9.77 -3.47
CA ASN A 114 -0.64 8.63 -4.06
C ASN A 114 -0.16 8.26 -5.46
N VAL A 115 0.50 9.17 -6.19
CA VAL A 115 0.99 8.91 -7.55
C VAL A 115 2.51 8.95 -7.58
N LYS A 116 3.15 10.09 -7.27
CA LYS A 116 4.62 10.17 -7.33
C LYS A 116 5.28 9.21 -6.33
N GLY A 117 4.73 9.07 -5.10
CA GLY A 117 5.22 8.09 -4.12
C GLY A 117 5.15 6.65 -4.62
N VAL A 118 4.06 6.29 -5.33
CA VAL A 118 3.94 4.97 -5.99
C VAL A 118 4.97 4.83 -7.10
N LEU A 119 5.13 5.84 -7.97
CA LEU A 119 6.14 5.84 -9.04
C LEU A 119 7.56 5.69 -8.50
N THR A 120 7.89 6.40 -7.41
CA THR A 120 9.20 6.28 -6.73
C THR A 120 9.42 4.87 -6.22
N THR A 121 8.41 4.28 -5.55
CA THR A 121 8.49 2.90 -5.06
C THR A 121 8.71 1.91 -6.21
N LEU A 122 7.93 2.03 -7.28
CA LEU A 122 8.07 1.18 -8.46
C LEU A 122 9.45 1.33 -9.10
N HIS A 123 9.90 2.57 -9.33
CA HIS A 123 11.20 2.84 -9.95
C HIS A 123 12.37 2.21 -9.18
N CYS A 124 12.35 2.29 -7.86
CA CYS A 124 13.41 1.74 -7.03
C CYS A 124 13.34 0.21 -6.89
N CYS A 125 12.12 -0.37 -6.85
CA CYS A 125 11.96 -1.81 -6.63
C CYS A 125 12.02 -2.65 -7.91
N LEU A 126 11.57 -2.13 -9.06
CA LEU A 126 11.44 -2.89 -10.31
C LEU A 126 12.72 -3.60 -10.77
N PRO A 127 13.95 -3.02 -10.66
CA PRO A 127 15.17 -3.75 -11.04
C PRO A 127 15.30 -5.07 -10.29
N HIS A 128 15.10 -5.07 -8.98
CA HIS A 128 15.20 -6.27 -8.12
C HIS A 128 14.03 -7.23 -8.32
N LEU A 129 12.82 -6.69 -8.54
CA LEU A 129 11.64 -7.52 -8.84
C LEU A 129 11.79 -8.27 -10.18
N ARG A 130 12.43 -7.67 -11.18
CA ARG A 130 12.71 -8.33 -12.47
C ARG A 130 13.65 -9.52 -12.27
N GLU A 131 14.70 -9.37 -11.48
CA GLU A 131 15.63 -10.46 -11.16
C GLU A 131 14.94 -11.62 -10.44
N ALA A 132 14.02 -11.31 -9.51
CA ALA A 132 13.28 -12.30 -8.73
C ALA A 132 12.05 -12.88 -9.44
N LYS A 133 11.68 -12.40 -10.64
CA LYS A 133 10.35 -12.60 -11.27
C LYS A 133 9.24 -12.31 -10.25
N GLY A 134 9.33 -11.16 -9.62
CA GLY A 134 8.60 -10.75 -8.44
C GLY A 134 7.18 -10.29 -8.73
N LEU A 135 6.58 -9.64 -7.72
CA LEU A 135 5.20 -9.18 -7.72
C LEU A 135 5.11 -7.74 -7.19
N VAL A 136 4.31 -6.93 -7.84
CA VAL A 136 3.82 -5.66 -7.27
C VAL A 136 2.39 -5.85 -6.80
N VAL A 137 2.10 -5.49 -5.55
CA VAL A 137 0.73 -5.44 -5.01
C VAL A 137 0.36 -3.99 -4.74
N ASN A 138 -0.36 -3.38 -5.67
CA ASN A 138 -0.82 -2.00 -5.56
C ASN A 138 -2.07 -1.91 -4.68
N ILE A 139 -2.13 -0.90 -3.81
CA ILE A 139 -3.33 -0.57 -3.05
C ILE A 139 -4.10 0.55 -3.76
N GLY A 140 -5.05 0.13 -4.59
CA GLY A 140 -6.02 0.99 -5.26
C GLY A 140 -7.16 1.42 -4.31
N SER A 141 -8.37 1.49 -4.85
CA SER A 141 -9.62 1.77 -4.14
C SER A 141 -10.80 1.43 -5.05
N VAL A 142 -12.02 1.31 -4.51
CA VAL A 142 -13.24 1.41 -5.33
C VAL A 142 -13.27 2.73 -6.13
N ALA A 143 -12.60 3.77 -5.62
CA ALA A 143 -12.37 5.03 -6.30
C ALA A 143 -11.42 4.92 -7.52
N SER A 144 -10.78 3.79 -7.75
CA SER A 144 -10.00 3.52 -8.97
C SER A 144 -10.87 3.28 -10.21
N ARG A 145 -12.18 3.10 -10.03
CA ARG A 145 -13.15 2.81 -11.09
C ARG A 145 -14.39 3.68 -11.05
N ASN A 146 -14.57 4.42 -9.95
CA ASN A 146 -15.74 5.26 -9.72
C ASN A 146 -15.30 6.63 -9.23
N VAL A 147 -16.11 7.63 -9.50
CA VAL A 147 -15.92 8.97 -8.94
C VAL A 147 -17.02 9.20 -7.91
N PHE A 148 -16.62 9.58 -6.71
CA PHE A 148 -17.54 9.90 -5.62
C PHE A 148 -17.58 11.41 -5.36
N PRO A 149 -18.70 11.95 -4.85
CA PRO A 149 -18.76 13.34 -4.43
C PRO A 149 -17.62 13.69 -3.47
N PHE A 150 -17.13 14.90 -3.52
CA PHE A 150 -16.10 15.47 -2.65
C PHE A 150 -14.72 14.74 -2.68
N SER A 151 -14.52 13.80 -3.58
CA SER A 151 -13.28 13.01 -3.66
C SER A 151 -12.66 12.96 -5.05
N GLY A 152 -12.93 13.96 -5.90
CA GLY A 152 -12.55 13.94 -7.33
C GLY A 152 -11.06 13.72 -7.56
N VAL A 153 -10.18 14.49 -6.89
CA VAL A 153 -8.73 14.36 -7.06
C VAL A 153 -8.21 13.05 -6.46
N TYR A 154 -8.73 12.64 -5.29
CA TYR A 154 -8.43 11.32 -4.75
C TYR A 154 -8.79 10.20 -5.75
N CYS A 155 -9.99 10.25 -6.34
CA CYS A 155 -10.39 9.29 -7.37
C CYS A 155 -9.44 9.29 -8.56
N ALA A 156 -9.03 10.46 -9.05
CA ALA A 156 -8.04 10.57 -10.14
C ALA A 156 -6.72 9.89 -9.77
N THR A 157 -6.21 10.10 -8.55
CA THR A 157 -4.98 9.43 -8.10
C THR A 157 -5.13 7.91 -8.05
N LYS A 158 -6.29 7.40 -7.62
CA LYS A 158 -6.54 5.95 -7.54
C LYS A 158 -6.80 5.32 -8.91
N HIS A 159 -7.36 6.04 -9.86
CA HIS A 159 -7.39 5.62 -11.27
C HIS A 159 -5.97 5.50 -11.83
N ALA A 160 -5.08 6.45 -11.52
CA ALA A 160 -3.68 6.36 -11.92
C ALA A 160 -2.98 5.10 -11.36
N VAL A 161 -3.20 4.77 -10.08
CA VAL A 161 -2.65 3.54 -9.47
C VAL A 161 -3.14 2.28 -10.18
N LEU A 162 -4.43 2.21 -10.53
CA LEU A 162 -4.97 1.07 -11.29
C LEU A 162 -4.32 0.96 -12.68
N ALA A 163 -4.19 2.09 -13.39
CA ALA A 163 -3.55 2.14 -14.69
C ALA A 163 -2.07 1.71 -14.63
N LEU A 164 -1.32 2.12 -13.60
CA LEU A 164 0.06 1.70 -13.38
C LEU A 164 0.16 0.19 -13.14
N GLY A 165 -0.75 -0.39 -12.35
CA GLY A 165 -0.83 -1.84 -12.14
C GLY A 165 -1.05 -2.61 -13.43
N GLU A 166 -1.93 -2.10 -14.30
CA GLU A 166 -2.16 -2.69 -15.62
C GLU A 166 -0.98 -2.49 -16.57
N ALA A 167 -0.30 -1.33 -16.54
CA ALA A 167 0.89 -1.07 -17.33
C ALA A 167 2.02 -2.07 -16.98
N ILE A 168 2.27 -2.32 -15.69
CA ILE A 168 3.24 -3.35 -15.26
C ILE A 168 2.86 -4.71 -15.87
N ARG A 169 1.59 -5.10 -15.80
CA ARG A 169 1.09 -6.37 -16.33
C ARG A 169 1.28 -6.49 -17.85
N GLN A 170 1.16 -5.38 -18.59
CA GLN A 170 1.32 -5.34 -20.05
C GLN A 170 2.79 -5.30 -20.45
N ASP A 171 3.56 -4.39 -19.87
CA ASP A 171 4.92 -4.09 -20.30
C ASP A 171 5.94 -5.11 -19.77
N LEU A 172 5.71 -5.65 -18.54
CA LEU A 172 6.63 -6.54 -17.84
C LEU A 172 6.06 -7.96 -17.61
N LYS A 173 5.10 -8.37 -18.40
CA LYS A 173 4.29 -9.60 -18.21
C LYS A 173 5.07 -10.90 -18.03
N SER A 174 6.31 -10.98 -18.48
CA SER A 174 7.18 -12.15 -18.29
C SER A 174 8.21 -11.98 -17.18
N GLU A 175 8.31 -10.77 -16.63
CA GLU A 175 9.35 -10.38 -15.69
C GLU A 175 8.78 -10.07 -14.30
N VAL A 176 7.69 -9.31 -14.23
CA VAL A 176 7.06 -8.88 -12.98
C VAL A 176 5.55 -9.04 -13.06
N ALA A 177 4.98 -9.71 -12.08
CA ALA A 177 3.53 -9.79 -11.91
C ALA A 177 2.98 -8.53 -11.24
N SER A 178 1.69 -8.23 -11.46
CA SER A 178 1.02 -7.10 -10.79
C SER A 178 -0.38 -7.50 -10.37
N THR A 179 -0.71 -7.18 -9.12
CA THR A 179 -2.06 -7.27 -8.53
C THR A 179 -2.46 -5.88 -8.03
N THR A 180 -3.69 -5.46 -8.32
CA THR A 180 -4.25 -4.24 -7.73
C THR A 180 -5.42 -4.60 -6.83
N ILE A 181 -5.31 -4.32 -5.53
CA ILE A 181 -6.40 -4.50 -4.56
C ILE A 181 -7.13 -3.16 -4.45
N CYS A 182 -8.45 -3.19 -4.66
CA CYS A 182 -9.33 -2.01 -4.69
C CYS A 182 -10.32 -2.06 -3.51
N PRO A 183 -9.93 -1.62 -2.30
CA PRO A 183 -10.83 -1.59 -1.15
C PRO A 183 -11.89 -0.50 -1.28
N GLY A 184 -13.08 -0.76 -0.72
CA GLY A 184 -14.06 0.24 -0.29
C GLY A 184 -13.65 0.87 1.04
N ALA A 185 -14.63 1.27 1.85
CA ALA A 185 -14.36 1.82 3.17
C ALA A 185 -13.65 0.79 4.07
N VAL A 186 -12.59 1.21 4.74
CA VAL A 186 -11.80 0.43 5.69
C VAL A 186 -11.71 1.23 7.00
N ASP A 187 -11.92 0.61 8.14
CA ASP A 187 -11.83 1.26 9.46
C ASP A 187 -10.38 1.63 9.79
N THR A 188 -10.02 2.83 9.38
CA THR A 188 -8.70 3.44 9.57
C THR A 188 -8.84 4.96 9.71
N ASP A 189 -7.77 5.62 10.13
CA ASP A 189 -7.69 7.09 10.21
C ASP A 189 -7.43 7.74 8.83
N PHE A 190 -7.79 7.07 7.73
CA PHE A 190 -7.46 7.50 6.36
C PHE A 190 -8.05 8.87 6.00
N ILE A 191 -9.25 9.18 6.47
CA ILE A 191 -9.94 10.44 6.16
C ILE A 191 -9.64 11.58 7.14
N GLU A 192 -8.93 11.31 8.24
CA GLU A 192 -8.69 12.29 9.31
C GLU A 192 -7.78 13.47 8.88
N GLN A 193 -7.27 13.45 7.64
CA GLN A 193 -6.56 14.58 7.03
C GLN A 193 -7.50 15.53 6.27
N THR A 194 -8.78 15.24 6.21
CA THR A 194 -9.81 16.11 5.62
C THR A 194 -10.01 17.33 6.51
N HIS A 195 -9.85 18.55 5.95
CA HIS A 195 -9.95 19.81 6.69
C HIS A 195 -11.40 20.30 6.85
N ASN A 196 -12.29 19.82 5.99
CA ASN A 196 -13.72 20.15 6.04
C ASN A 196 -14.41 19.27 7.09
N GLU A 197 -14.65 19.85 8.27
CA GLU A 197 -15.22 19.14 9.42
C GLU A 197 -16.63 18.58 9.14
N ASP A 198 -17.47 19.30 8.39
CA ASP A 198 -18.81 18.82 8.03
C ASP A 198 -18.74 17.55 7.18
N LEU A 199 -17.80 17.50 6.23
CA LEU A 199 -17.55 16.31 5.41
C LEU A 199 -16.92 15.18 6.24
N LEU A 200 -15.98 15.52 7.12
CA LEU A 200 -15.35 14.55 8.00
C LEU A 200 -16.38 13.85 8.89
N ASP A 201 -17.28 14.61 9.51
CA ASP A 201 -18.36 14.09 10.33
C ASP A 201 -19.38 13.26 9.53
N GLN A 202 -19.65 13.65 8.29
CA GLN A 202 -20.52 12.89 7.38
C GLN A 202 -19.90 11.54 6.97
N TYR A 203 -18.59 11.49 6.71
CA TYR A 203 -17.94 10.29 6.19
C TYR A 203 -17.41 9.35 7.27
N ARG A 204 -17.00 9.87 8.43
CA ARG A 204 -16.43 9.09 9.55
C ARG A 204 -17.28 7.86 9.94
N PRO A 205 -18.63 7.93 10.04
CA PRO A 205 -19.43 6.75 10.35
C PRO A 205 -19.33 5.63 9.32
N ASN A 206 -19.16 5.97 8.02
CA ASN A 206 -19.03 4.98 6.96
C ASN A 206 -17.68 4.25 7.03
N PHE A 207 -16.60 4.99 7.34
CA PHE A 207 -15.28 4.38 7.51
C PHE A 207 -15.24 3.52 8.79
N LYS A 208 -15.84 3.96 9.88
CA LYS A 208 -15.93 3.18 11.13
C LYS A 208 -16.72 1.88 11.00
N LYS A 209 -17.67 1.81 10.07
CA LYS A 209 -18.40 0.59 9.69
C LYS A 209 -17.72 -0.17 8.54
N GLY A 210 -16.58 0.32 8.07
CA GLY A 210 -15.82 -0.28 6.99
C GLY A 210 -15.24 -1.65 7.35
N MET A 211 -14.57 -2.26 6.37
CA MET A 211 -13.85 -3.51 6.57
C MET A 211 -12.71 -3.31 7.58
N HIS A 212 -12.41 -4.34 8.37
CA HIS A 212 -11.20 -4.33 9.19
C HIS A 212 -9.95 -4.37 8.28
N PRO A 213 -8.86 -3.64 8.61
CA PRO A 213 -7.64 -3.64 7.81
C PRO A 213 -7.04 -5.03 7.57
N ASP A 214 -7.22 -5.96 8.51
CA ASP A 214 -6.74 -7.34 8.38
C ASP A 214 -7.36 -8.06 7.19
N PHE A 215 -8.63 -7.77 6.86
CA PHE A 215 -9.29 -8.35 5.69
C PHE A 215 -8.58 -7.94 4.38
N ILE A 216 -8.08 -6.71 4.30
CA ILE A 216 -7.28 -6.27 3.15
C ILE A 216 -5.91 -6.93 3.15
N ALA A 217 -5.28 -7.05 4.33
CA ALA A 217 -4.00 -7.72 4.50
C ALA A 217 -4.05 -9.20 4.07
N GLU A 218 -5.16 -9.90 4.34
CA GLU A 218 -5.38 -11.29 3.87
C GLU A 218 -5.35 -11.39 2.34
N HIS A 219 -5.86 -10.38 1.63
CA HIS A 219 -5.84 -10.37 0.17
C HIS A 219 -4.48 -9.98 -0.41
N VAL A 220 -3.68 -9.19 0.31
CA VAL A 220 -2.26 -9.00 -0.01
C VAL A 220 -1.50 -10.30 0.14
N LEU A 221 -1.69 -11.02 1.25
CA LEU A 221 -1.10 -12.35 1.48
C LEU A 221 -1.52 -13.35 0.39
N LEU A 222 -2.80 -13.40 0.05
CA LEU A 222 -3.33 -14.26 -1.02
C LEU A 222 -2.59 -14.02 -2.35
N ALA A 223 -2.40 -12.75 -2.73
CA ALA A 223 -1.68 -12.41 -3.96
C ALA A 223 -0.23 -12.91 -3.93
N ILE A 224 0.44 -12.79 -2.79
CA ILE A 224 1.82 -13.24 -2.57
C ILE A 224 1.91 -14.78 -2.63
N GLU A 225 1.03 -15.49 -1.95
CA GLU A 225 1.04 -16.96 -1.87
C GLU A 225 0.64 -17.64 -3.20
N HIS A 226 -0.06 -16.94 -4.08
CA HIS A 226 -0.42 -17.45 -5.41
C HIS A 226 0.66 -17.19 -6.47
N ARG A 227 1.73 -16.46 -6.15
CA ARG A 227 2.85 -16.22 -7.08
C ARG A 227 3.37 -17.56 -7.67
N GLY A 228 3.58 -17.57 -8.98
CA GLY A 228 4.01 -18.76 -9.71
C GLY A 228 2.92 -19.77 -10.06
N ARG A 229 1.68 -19.55 -9.59
CA ARG A 229 0.50 -20.39 -9.92
C ARG A 229 -0.47 -19.66 -10.84
N GLY A 230 -0.51 -18.35 -10.74
CA GLY A 230 -1.37 -17.45 -11.49
C GLY A 230 -1.33 -16.07 -10.86
N VAL A 231 -1.95 -15.10 -11.48
CA VAL A 231 -2.02 -13.71 -11.01
C VAL A 231 -3.48 -13.31 -10.88
N VAL A 232 -3.86 -12.84 -9.71
CA VAL A 232 -5.10 -12.09 -9.53
C VAL A 232 -4.81 -10.66 -10.00
N SER A 233 -5.26 -10.30 -11.21
CA SER A 233 -4.91 -9.01 -11.82
C SER A 233 -5.43 -7.83 -11.01
N ASP A 234 -6.69 -7.91 -10.60
CA ASP A 234 -7.30 -6.95 -9.70
C ASP A 234 -8.44 -7.59 -8.88
N ILE A 235 -8.68 -7.06 -7.69
CA ILE A 235 -9.76 -7.49 -6.81
C ILE A 235 -10.40 -6.29 -6.14
N THR A 236 -11.73 -6.23 -6.17
CA THR A 236 -12.49 -5.19 -5.48
C THR A 236 -13.14 -5.77 -4.23
N LEU A 237 -12.88 -5.13 -3.10
CA LEU A 237 -13.38 -5.53 -1.78
C LEU A 237 -14.35 -4.47 -1.27
N ARG A 238 -15.50 -4.88 -0.75
CA ARG A 238 -16.52 -3.99 -0.19
C ARG A 238 -17.00 -4.51 1.16
N PRO A 239 -17.40 -3.61 2.07
CA PRO A 239 -18.12 -4.01 3.27
C PRO A 239 -19.42 -4.73 2.91
N ASP A 240 -19.85 -5.70 3.75
CA ASP A 240 -21.05 -6.50 3.51
C ASP A 240 -22.35 -5.69 3.48
N PHE A 241 -22.34 -4.49 4.08
CA PHE A 241 -23.53 -3.70 4.38
C PHE A 241 -23.59 -2.35 3.64
N LEU A 242 -22.86 -2.20 2.55
CA LEU A 242 -22.88 -1.00 1.71
C LEU A 242 -23.33 -1.29 0.28
#